data_a5c5b7979b49eca96e31738399400906
#
_entry.id   a5c5b7979b49eca96e31738399400906
#
_cell.length_a   1.000
_cell.length_b   1.000
_cell.length_c   1.000
_cell.angle_alpha   90.00
_cell.angle_beta   90.00
_cell.angle_gamma   90.00
#
_symmetry.space_group_name_H-M   'P 1'
#
loop_
_entity.id
_entity.type
_entity.pdbx_description
1 polymer ?
#
loop_
_entity_poly.entity_id
_entity_poly.type
_entity_poly.pdbx_seq_one_letter_code
_entity_poly.pdbx_strand_id
1 'polypeptide(L)'
;KLSNVPIKFVLKGLKPLLFIILITFFINVFMTKGVVLFQIGPLSVTKEGLFQAIFMALRLIFLIIGTSLLTLTTSPISLTDGIEKILSPLKPIGLPAHELAMMMTIALRFIPTLLEETDKIMKAQMARGADFESGNVLRRAKNLVPLLVPLFVNAFRRADELAMAMEARCY
;
A
#
# COMPACT_ATOMS: atom_id res chain seq x y z
N LYS A 1 14.26 -19.19 6.40
CA LYS A 1 15.50 -19.63 5.70
C LYS A 1 15.28 -19.89 4.21
N LEU A 2 14.07 -20.25 3.77
CA LEU A 2 13.76 -20.55 2.35
C LEU A 2 13.61 -19.31 1.47
N SER A 3 13.38 -18.13 2.03
CA SER A 3 12.99 -16.90 1.29
C SER A 3 14.14 -15.92 1.03
N ASN A 4 15.39 -16.21 1.41
CA ASN A 4 16.55 -15.32 1.30
C ASN A 4 16.34 -13.87 1.84
N VAL A 5 15.25 -13.62 2.55
CA VAL A 5 14.93 -12.31 3.14
C VAL A 5 15.65 -12.19 4.48
N PRO A 6 16.51 -11.19 4.68
CA PRO A 6 17.19 -10.99 5.95
C PRO A 6 16.18 -10.63 7.05
N ILE A 7 16.18 -11.43 8.12
CA ILE A 7 15.26 -11.32 9.28
C ILE A 7 15.25 -9.89 9.86
N LYS A 8 16.36 -9.16 9.72
CA LYS A 8 16.45 -7.73 10.13
C LYS A 8 15.41 -6.81 9.48
N PHE A 9 15.05 -7.05 8.21
CA PHE A 9 14.03 -6.24 7.53
C PHE A 9 12.61 -6.51 8.05
N VAL A 10 12.30 -7.77 8.33
CA VAL A 10 11.02 -8.17 8.93
C VAL A 10 10.88 -7.58 10.34
N LEU A 11 11.94 -7.68 11.16
CA LEU A 11 11.97 -7.08 12.50
C LEU A 11 11.92 -5.54 12.48
N LYS A 12 12.51 -4.90 11.45
CA LYS A 12 12.42 -3.45 11.29
C LYS A 12 10.99 -2.98 10.98
N GLY A 13 10.22 -3.80 10.26
CA GLY A 13 8.78 -3.56 10.03
C GLY A 13 7.92 -3.74 11.28
N LEU A 14 8.34 -4.61 12.22
CA LEU A 14 7.63 -4.79 13.50
C LEU A 14 7.84 -3.62 14.48
N LYS A 15 9.00 -2.96 14.43
CA LYS A 15 9.39 -1.93 15.42
C LYS A 15 8.36 -0.79 15.59
N PRO A 16 7.84 -0.14 14.53
CA PRO A 16 6.83 0.92 14.68
C PRO A 16 5.47 0.38 15.17
N LEU A 17 5.16 -0.89 14.89
CA LEU A 17 3.90 -1.52 15.26
C LEU A 17 3.94 -2.18 16.65
N LEU A 18 5.12 -2.33 17.22
CA LEU A 18 5.31 -2.89 18.56
C LEU A 18 4.56 -2.07 19.62
N PHE A 19 4.49 -0.76 19.45
CA PHE A 19 3.73 0.14 20.31
C PHE A 19 2.22 -0.18 20.28
N ILE A 20 1.67 -0.42 19.08
CA ILE A 20 0.25 -0.78 18.90
C ILE A 20 -0.02 -2.17 19.50
N ILE A 21 0.89 -3.14 19.29
CA ILE A 21 0.79 -4.49 19.85
C ILE A 21 0.79 -4.43 21.37
N LEU A 22 1.66 -3.62 21.99
CA LEU A 22 1.72 -3.41 23.42
C LEU A 22 0.43 -2.79 23.95
N ILE A 23 -0.06 -1.71 23.34
CA ILE A 23 -1.32 -1.08 23.76
C ILE A 23 -2.48 -2.08 23.67
N THR A 24 -2.60 -2.80 22.56
CA THR A 24 -3.66 -3.79 22.37
C THR A 24 -3.56 -4.91 23.40
N PHE A 25 -2.34 -5.37 23.71
CA PHE A 25 -2.10 -6.36 24.74
C PHE A 25 -2.58 -5.87 26.10
N PHE A 26 -2.17 -4.68 26.53
CA PHE A 26 -2.59 -4.10 27.82
C PHE A 26 -4.11 -3.88 27.90
N ILE A 27 -4.73 -3.34 26.85
CA ILE A 27 -6.17 -3.16 26.81
C ILE A 27 -6.90 -4.50 26.97
N ASN A 28 -6.51 -5.54 26.27
CA ASN A 28 -7.15 -6.86 26.37
C ASN A 28 -6.95 -7.49 27.75
N VAL A 29 -5.75 -7.37 28.35
CA VAL A 29 -5.48 -7.92 29.69
C VAL A 29 -6.37 -7.29 30.76
N PHE A 30 -6.60 -5.96 30.70
CA PHE A 30 -7.29 -5.23 31.76
C PHE A 30 -8.79 -5.00 31.48
N MET A 31 -9.21 -4.97 30.23
CA MET A 31 -10.61 -4.66 29.89
C MET A 31 -11.47 -5.89 29.59
N THR A 32 -10.87 -7.08 29.43
CA THR A 32 -11.64 -8.29 29.13
C THR A 32 -12.22 -8.86 30.44
N LYS A 33 -13.53 -9.02 30.47
CA LYS A 33 -14.25 -9.61 31.64
C LYS A 33 -14.05 -11.14 31.64
N GLY A 34 -13.80 -11.70 32.82
CA GLY A 34 -13.63 -13.15 33.01
C GLY A 34 -13.29 -13.51 34.45
N VAL A 35 -12.77 -14.72 34.66
CA VAL A 35 -12.34 -15.18 35.97
C VAL A 35 -11.12 -14.40 36.45
N VAL A 36 -11.25 -13.66 37.53
CA VAL A 36 -10.20 -12.81 38.07
C VAL A 36 -9.08 -13.66 38.63
N LEU A 37 -7.87 -13.52 38.06
CA LEU A 37 -6.64 -14.16 38.55
C LEU A 37 -5.96 -13.29 39.61
N PHE A 38 -5.93 -11.99 39.37
CA PHE A 38 -5.29 -11.01 40.25
C PHE A 38 -5.98 -9.67 40.13
N GLN A 39 -6.22 -9.00 41.23
CA GLN A 39 -6.85 -7.69 41.28
C GLN A 39 -5.90 -6.66 41.90
N ILE A 40 -5.57 -5.63 41.13
CA ILE A 40 -4.77 -4.48 41.58
C ILE A 40 -5.64 -3.24 41.49
N GLY A 41 -6.32 -2.93 42.61
CA GLY A 41 -7.23 -1.79 42.69
C GLY A 41 -8.42 -1.91 41.71
N PRO A 42 -8.67 -0.91 40.84
CA PRO A 42 -9.77 -0.93 39.91
C PRO A 42 -9.49 -1.81 38.65
N LEU A 43 -8.28 -2.32 38.49
CA LEU A 43 -7.86 -3.13 37.36
C LEU A 43 -7.82 -4.61 37.74
N SER A 44 -8.59 -5.43 37.04
CA SER A 44 -8.63 -6.89 37.21
C SER A 44 -7.96 -7.59 36.01
N VAL A 45 -6.94 -8.37 36.29
CA VAL A 45 -6.36 -9.28 35.34
C VAL A 45 -7.15 -10.57 35.33
N THR A 46 -7.76 -10.90 34.20
CA THR A 46 -8.59 -12.10 34.05
C THR A 46 -7.84 -13.16 33.23
N LYS A 47 -8.14 -14.42 33.49
CA LYS A 47 -7.55 -15.54 32.71
C LYS A 47 -7.90 -15.46 31.25
N GLU A 48 -9.15 -15.14 30.94
CA GLU A 48 -9.67 -14.96 29.58
C GLU A 48 -9.02 -13.76 28.92
N GLY A 49 -8.82 -12.65 29.63
CA GLY A 49 -8.14 -11.46 29.14
C GLY A 49 -6.69 -11.72 28.77
N LEU A 50 -5.97 -12.48 29.59
CA LEU A 50 -4.58 -12.86 29.29
C LEU A 50 -4.49 -13.75 28.03
N PHE A 51 -5.37 -14.76 27.95
CA PHE A 51 -5.43 -15.63 26.78
C PHE A 51 -5.75 -14.83 25.50
N GLN A 52 -6.75 -13.97 25.56
CA GLN A 52 -7.17 -13.13 24.43
C GLN A 52 -6.07 -12.14 24.01
N ALA A 53 -5.38 -11.55 25.00
CA ALA A 53 -4.26 -10.64 24.73
C ALA A 53 -3.12 -11.34 23.98
N ILE A 54 -2.75 -12.56 24.41
CA ILE A 54 -1.72 -13.36 23.75
C ILE A 54 -2.16 -13.74 22.32
N PHE A 55 -3.39 -14.24 22.15
CA PHE A 55 -3.90 -14.59 20.81
C PHE A 55 -3.95 -13.38 19.87
N MET A 56 -4.40 -12.22 20.35
CA MET A 56 -4.42 -10.99 19.55
C MET A 56 -3.02 -10.51 19.18
N ALA A 57 -2.07 -10.55 20.14
CA ALA A 57 -0.68 -10.20 19.87
C ALA A 57 -0.06 -11.12 18.82
N LEU A 58 -0.23 -12.44 18.95
CA LEU A 58 0.22 -13.41 17.95
C LEU A 58 -0.42 -13.20 16.60
N ARG A 59 -1.73 -12.94 16.54
CA ARG A 59 -2.46 -12.65 15.30
C ARG A 59 -1.88 -11.43 14.59
N LEU A 60 -1.64 -10.35 15.31
CA LEU A 60 -1.05 -9.13 14.75
C LEU A 60 0.38 -9.40 14.24
N ILE A 61 1.20 -10.11 15.01
CA ILE A 61 2.57 -10.47 14.62
C ILE A 61 2.56 -11.29 13.33
N PHE A 62 1.72 -12.32 13.23
CA PHE A 62 1.63 -13.15 12.03
C PHE A 62 1.11 -12.38 10.81
N LEU A 63 0.13 -11.50 10.99
CA LEU A 63 -0.35 -10.63 9.90
C LEU A 63 0.77 -9.70 9.38
N ILE A 64 1.52 -9.08 10.29
CA ILE A 64 2.62 -8.20 9.94
C ILE A 64 3.74 -8.96 9.21
N ILE A 65 4.12 -10.12 9.73
CA ILE A 65 5.14 -10.98 9.11
C ILE A 65 4.67 -11.42 7.72
N GLY A 66 3.43 -11.91 7.60
CA GLY A 66 2.88 -12.36 6.33
C GLY A 66 2.83 -11.25 5.28
N THR A 67 2.34 -10.06 5.64
CA THR A 67 2.29 -8.91 4.74
C THR A 67 3.68 -8.41 4.37
N SER A 68 4.62 -8.37 5.34
CA SER A 68 6.00 -7.97 5.07
C SER A 68 6.71 -8.95 4.14
N LEU A 69 6.51 -10.25 4.33
CA LEU A 69 7.06 -11.27 3.44
C LEU A 69 6.48 -11.13 2.03
N LEU A 70 5.16 -10.99 1.90
CA LEU A 70 4.52 -10.77 0.59
C LEU A 70 5.13 -9.56 -0.13
N THR A 71 5.26 -8.43 0.56
CA THR A 71 5.81 -7.19 -0.03
C THR A 71 7.28 -7.33 -0.45
N LEU A 72 8.09 -8.10 0.31
CA LEU A 72 9.51 -8.26 0.04
C LEU A 72 9.82 -9.36 -0.99
N THR A 73 8.91 -10.32 -1.18
CA THR A 73 9.13 -11.47 -2.07
C THR A 73 8.40 -11.37 -3.40
N THR A 74 7.32 -10.58 -3.46
CA THR A 74 6.44 -10.53 -4.63
C THR A 74 6.57 -9.18 -5.32
N SER A 75 6.94 -9.18 -6.61
CA SER A 75 6.93 -7.96 -7.40
C SER A 75 5.49 -7.51 -7.67
N PRO A 76 5.24 -6.18 -7.85
CA PRO A 76 3.91 -5.69 -8.21
C PRO A 76 3.33 -6.35 -9.46
N ILE A 77 4.17 -6.66 -10.45
CA ILE A 77 3.76 -7.34 -11.69
C ILE A 77 3.31 -8.78 -11.40
N SER A 78 4.08 -9.53 -10.61
CA SER A 78 3.69 -10.89 -10.21
C SER A 78 2.40 -10.92 -9.37
N LEU A 79 2.14 -9.84 -8.63
CA LEU A 79 0.89 -9.69 -7.88
C LEU A 79 -0.30 -9.49 -8.82
N THR A 80 -0.15 -8.67 -9.88
CA THR A 80 -1.20 -8.51 -10.90
C THR A 80 -1.50 -9.80 -11.65
N ASP A 81 -0.48 -10.58 -12.01
CA ASP A 81 -0.65 -11.90 -12.63
C ASP A 81 -1.37 -12.89 -11.68
N GLY A 82 -1.07 -12.81 -10.40
CA GLY A 82 -1.76 -13.58 -9.37
C GLY A 82 -3.25 -13.22 -9.27
N ILE A 83 -3.56 -11.91 -9.29
CA ILE A 83 -4.94 -11.41 -9.28
C ILE A 83 -5.70 -11.88 -10.54
N GLU A 84 -5.08 -11.81 -11.72
CA GLU A 84 -5.67 -12.31 -12.97
C GLU A 84 -6.05 -13.80 -12.86
N LYS A 85 -5.15 -14.63 -12.34
CA LYS A 85 -5.41 -16.05 -12.15
C LYS A 85 -6.56 -16.32 -11.17
N ILE A 86 -6.64 -15.54 -10.10
CA ILE A 86 -7.74 -15.66 -9.12
C ILE A 86 -9.08 -15.21 -9.71
N LEU A 87 -9.06 -14.17 -10.56
CA LEU A 87 -10.28 -13.63 -11.19
C LEU A 87 -10.69 -14.40 -12.44
N SER A 88 -9.78 -15.15 -13.06
CA SER A 88 -10.04 -15.94 -14.28
C SER A 88 -11.26 -16.87 -14.20
N PRO A 89 -11.50 -17.61 -13.11
CA PRO A 89 -12.71 -18.44 -13.00
C PRO A 89 -14.02 -17.65 -12.94
N LEU A 90 -13.97 -16.32 -12.72
CA LEU A 90 -15.15 -15.45 -12.71
C LEU A 90 -15.48 -14.87 -14.11
N LYS A 91 -14.70 -15.19 -15.14
CA LYS A 91 -15.01 -14.82 -16.55
C LYS A 91 -16.46 -15.14 -16.97
N PRO A 92 -17.04 -16.32 -16.68
CA PRO A 92 -18.41 -16.62 -17.10
C PRO A 92 -19.46 -15.73 -16.43
N ILE A 93 -19.13 -15.02 -15.35
CA ILE A 93 -20.03 -14.06 -14.66
C ILE A 93 -19.90 -12.64 -15.27
N GLY A 94 -19.10 -12.48 -16.35
CA GLY A 94 -18.92 -11.20 -17.05
C GLY A 94 -17.77 -10.35 -16.52
N LEU A 95 -16.86 -10.90 -15.72
CA LEU A 95 -15.71 -10.16 -15.20
C LEU A 95 -14.56 -10.17 -16.24
N PRO A 96 -14.12 -9.01 -16.75
CA PRO A 96 -13.03 -8.91 -17.71
C PRO A 96 -11.66 -9.01 -17.01
N ALA A 97 -11.33 -10.22 -16.50
CA ALA A 97 -10.14 -10.43 -15.67
C ALA A 97 -8.82 -10.11 -16.42
N HIS A 98 -8.76 -10.45 -17.71
CA HIS A 98 -7.59 -10.20 -18.54
C HIS A 98 -7.39 -8.71 -18.82
N GLU A 99 -8.46 -8.00 -19.15
CA GLU A 99 -8.42 -6.56 -19.41
C GLU A 99 -8.02 -5.79 -18.14
N LEU A 100 -8.52 -6.20 -16.97
CA LEU A 100 -8.12 -5.62 -15.68
C LEU A 100 -6.63 -5.83 -15.42
N ALA A 101 -6.11 -7.05 -15.61
CA ALA A 101 -4.69 -7.35 -15.42
C ALA A 101 -3.81 -6.55 -16.38
N MET A 102 -4.24 -6.41 -17.64
CA MET A 102 -3.55 -5.60 -18.63
C MET A 102 -3.51 -4.12 -18.21
N MET A 103 -4.64 -3.54 -17.81
CA MET A 103 -4.70 -2.15 -17.31
C MET A 103 -3.78 -1.94 -16.11
N MET A 104 -3.75 -2.87 -15.15
CA MET A 104 -2.86 -2.80 -13.99
C MET A 104 -1.39 -2.87 -14.40
N THR A 105 -1.03 -3.75 -15.32
CA THR A 105 0.34 -3.90 -15.81
C THR A 105 0.81 -2.65 -16.54
N ILE A 106 -0.03 -2.07 -17.41
CA ILE A 106 0.23 -0.81 -18.08
C ILE A 106 0.42 0.32 -17.05
N ALA A 107 -0.49 0.44 -16.08
CA ALA A 107 -0.40 1.45 -15.04
C ALA A 107 0.90 1.34 -14.24
N LEU A 108 1.28 0.14 -13.78
CA LEU A 108 2.52 -0.10 -13.05
C LEU A 108 3.78 0.24 -13.86
N ARG A 109 3.74 0.04 -15.17
CA ARG A 109 4.83 0.41 -16.07
C ARG A 109 4.93 1.92 -16.27
N PHE A 110 3.80 2.63 -16.28
CA PHE A 110 3.79 4.08 -16.48
C PHE A 110 4.12 4.88 -15.21
N ILE A 111 3.91 4.34 -14.02
CA ILE A 111 4.20 5.03 -12.76
C ILE A 111 5.64 5.61 -12.72
N PRO A 112 6.71 4.83 -12.96
CA PRO A 112 8.07 5.37 -12.94
C PRO A 112 8.27 6.49 -13.97
N THR A 113 7.72 6.32 -15.18
CA THR A 113 7.83 7.30 -16.25
C THR A 113 7.13 8.61 -15.90
N LEU A 114 5.92 8.54 -15.30
CA LEU A 114 5.18 9.72 -14.84
C LEU A 114 5.90 10.44 -13.69
N LEU A 115 6.57 9.70 -12.79
CA LEU A 115 7.38 10.29 -11.73
C LEU A 115 8.55 11.07 -12.30
N GLU A 116 9.30 10.51 -13.26
CA GLU A 116 10.40 11.20 -13.94
C GLU A 116 9.91 12.45 -14.69
N GLU A 117 8.75 12.36 -15.33
CA GLU A 117 8.16 13.48 -16.05
C GLU A 117 7.69 14.58 -15.10
N THR A 118 7.10 14.20 -13.95
CA THR A 118 6.73 15.12 -12.87
C THR A 118 7.95 15.91 -12.39
N ASP A 119 9.08 15.24 -12.16
CA ASP A 119 10.33 15.89 -11.75
C ASP A 119 10.86 16.86 -12.79
N LYS A 120 10.78 16.50 -14.07
CA LYS A 120 11.19 17.39 -15.19
C LYS A 120 10.30 18.63 -15.28
N ILE A 121 8.98 18.46 -15.21
CA ILE A 121 8.02 19.56 -15.25
C ILE A 121 8.22 20.46 -14.02
N MET A 122 8.39 19.87 -12.82
CA MET A 122 8.61 20.61 -11.57
C MET A 122 9.86 21.48 -11.67
N LYS A 123 10.99 20.94 -12.15
CA LYS A 123 12.23 21.71 -12.37
C LYS A 123 12.04 22.83 -13.38
N ALA A 124 11.33 22.57 -14.46
CA ALA A 124 11.02 23.59 -15.47
C ALA A 124 10.14 24.72 -14.92
N GLN A 125 9.16 24.40 -14.09
CA GLN A 125 8.29 25.41 -13.45
C GLN A 125 9.04 26.21 -12.37
N MET A 126 9.93 25.57 -11.59
CA MET A 126 10.79 26.28 -10.65
C MET A 126 11.73 27.27 -11.36
N ALA A 127 12.27 26.89 -12.53
CA ALA A 127 13.07 27.78 -13.36
C ALA A 127 12.27 29.00 -13.89
N ARG A 128 10.93 28.88 -13.99
CA ARG A 128 10.01 29.96 -14.32
C ARG A 128 9.53 30.78 -13.12
N GLY A 129 10.09 30.51 -11.93
CA GLY A 129 9.76 31.22 -10.69
C GLY A 129 8.57 30.64 -9.93
N ALA A 130 8.12 29.43 -10.26
CA ALA A 130 7.10 28.76 -9.47
C ALA A 130 7.68 28.29 -8.12
N ASP A 131 6.95 28.57 -7.05
CA ASP A 131 7.31 28.18 -5.68
C ASP A 131 6.28 27.17 -5.17
N PHE A 132 6.72 25.94 -4.93
CA PHE A 132 5.89 24.83 -4.47
C PHE A 132 5.93 24.61 -2.96
N GLU A 133 6.86 25.26 -2.26
CA GLU A 133 7.14 25.01 -0.84
C GLU A 133 6.58 26.10 0.08
N SER A 134 6.54 27.36 -0.37
CA SER A 134 6.11 28.48 0.48
C SER A 134 4.61 28.77 0.42
N GLY A 135 4.06 29.20 1.54
CA GLY A 135 2.69 29.67 1.65
C GLY A 135 1.71 28.71 2.31
N ASN A 136 0.46 29.17 2.38
CA ASN A 136 -0.65 28.44 3.01
C ASN A 136 -1.08 27.25 2.14
N VAL A 137 -1.69 26.21 2.73
CA VAL A 137 -2.11 24.97 2.04
C VAL A 137 -2.89 25.26 0.75
N LEU A 138 -3.80 26.23 0.76
CA LEU A 138 -4.57 26.63 -0.43
C LEU A 138 -3.67 27.21 -1.54
N ARG A 139 -2.65 27.98 -1.17
CA ARG A 139 -1.70 28.58 -2.12
C ARG A 139 -0.81 27.50 -2.74
N ARG A 140 -0.35 26.53 -1.93
CA ARG A 140 0.39 25.36 -2.42
C ARG A 140 -0.44 24.54 -3.41
N ALA A 141 -1.70 24.26 -3.11
CA ALA A 141 -2.61 23.56 -4.01
C ALA A 141 -2.77 24.30 -5.35
N LYS A 142 -2.91 25.62 -5.33
CA LYS A 142 -2.99 26.44 -6.55
C LYS A 142 -1.69 26.43 -7.35
N ASN A 143 -0.55 26.41 -6.67
CA ASN A 143 0.77 26.35 -7.31
C ASN A 143 1.07 24.97 -7.96
N LEU A 144 0.33 23.92 -7.59
CA LEU A 144 0.43 22.60 -8.24
C LEU A 144 -0.31 22.51 -9.58
N VAL A 145 -1.26 23.42 -9.86
CA VAL A 145 -2.04 23.40 -11.13
C VAL A 145 -1.14 23.50 -12.37
N PRO A 146 -0.12 24.40 -12.44
CA PRO A 146 0.80 24.47 -13.56
C PRO A 146 1.64 23.20 -13.78
N LEU A 147 1.73 22.32 -12.77
CA LEU A 147 2.39 21.02 -12.87
C LEU A 147 1.41 19.94 -13.33
N LEU A 148 0.19 19.96 -12.78
CA LEU A 148 -0.80 18.94 -13.07
C LEU A 148 -1.29 19.00 -14.52
N VAL A 149 -1.55 20.20 -15.06
CA VAL A 149 -2.11 20.35 -16.41
C VAL A 149 -1.17 19.74 -17.48
N PRO A 150 0.12 20.08 -17.56
CA PRO A 150 1.02 19.44 -18.52
C PRO A 150 1.16 17.94 -18.31
N LEU A 151 1.17 17.49 -17.05
CA LEU A 151 1.29 16.06 -16.71
C LEU A 151 0.08 15.27 -17.25
N PHE A 152 -1.14 15.78 -17.04
CA PHE A 152 -2.36 15.16 -17.59
C PHE A 152 -2.36 15.15 -19.12
N VAL A 153 -2.02 16.27 -19.77
CA VAL A 153 -1.95 16.34 -21.23
C VAL A 153 -0.98 15.30 -21.80
N ASN A 154 0.19 15.16 -21.19
CA ASN A 154 1.19 14.17 -21.61
C ASN A 154 0.73 12.74 -21.33
N ALA A 155 0.06 12.50 -20.18
CA ALA A 155 -0.49 11.19 -19.86
C ALA A 155 -1.56 10.75 -20.87
N PHE A 156 -2.48 11.65 -21.24
CA PHE A 156 -3.50 11.35 -22.27
C PHE A 156 -2.88 11.12 -23.63
N ARG A 157 -1.92 11.94 -24.04
CA ARG A 157 -1.21 11.73 -25.33
C ARG A 157 -0.55 10.36 -25.39
N ARG A 158 0.11 9.93 -24.31
CA ARG A 158 0.70 8.60 -24.23
C ARG A 158 -0.34 7.48 -24.25
N ALA A 159 -1.49 7.69 -23.62
CA ALA A 159 -2.60 6.74 -23.67
C ALA A 159 -3.12 6.56 -25.10
N ASP A 160 -3.29 7.67 -25.85
CA ASP A 160 -3.71 7.64 -27.25
C ASP A 160 -2.65 6.95 -28.14
N GLU A 161 -1.37 7.28 -27.97
CA GLU A 161 -0.27 6.63 -28.69
C GLU A 161 -0.22 5.11 -28.43
N LEU A 162 -0.44 4.71 -27.18
CA LEU A 162 -0.50 3.30 -26.79
C LEU A 162 -1.72 2.61 -27.41
N ALA A 163 -2.89 3.25 -27.38
CA ALA A 163 -4.12 2.72 -27.95
C ALA A 163 -3.95 2.48 -29.47
N MET A 164 -3.42 3.47 -30.21
CA MET A 164 -3.12 3.32 -31.63
C MET A 164 -2.12 2.18 -31.91
N ALA A 165 -1.09 2.05 -31.06
CA ALA A 165 -0.11 0.97 -31.20
C ALA A 165 -0.72 -0.41 -30.91
N MET A 166 -1.69 -0.51 -30.02
CA MET A 166 -2.42 -1.75 -29.73
C MET A 166 -3.37 -2.11 -30.88
N GLU A 167 -4.15 -1.15 -31.39
CA GLU A 167 -5.00 -1.35 -32.58
C GLU A 167 -4.20 -1.82 -33.80
N ALA A 168 -3.03 -1.22 -34.05
CA ALA A 168 -2.15 -1.63 -35.14
C ALA A 168 -1.63 -3.08 -35.00
N ARG A 169 -1.68 -3.64 -33.79
CA ARG A 169 -1.31 -5.02 -33.49
C ARG A 169 -2.51 -5.96 -33.35
N CYS A 170 -3.72 -5.49 -33.73
CA CYS A 170 -4.98 -6.24 -33.63
C CYS A 170 -5.30 -6.69 -32.18
N TYR A 171 -5.04 -5.82 -31.23
CA TYR A 171 -5.32 -6.08 -29.81
C TYR A 171 -6.71 -5.57 -29.47
#